data_16fbc270b36e4eab45f4e25256ea05cc
#
_entry.id   16fbc270b36e4eab45f4e25256ea05cc
#
_cell.length_a   1.000
_cell.length_b   1.000
_cell.length_c   1.000
_cell.angle_alpha   90.00
_cell.angle_beta   90.00
_cell.angle_gamma   90.00
#
_symmetry.space_group_name_H-M   'P 1'
#
loop_
_entity.id
_entity.type
_entity.pdbx_description
1 polymer ?
#
loop_
_entity_poly.entity_id
_entity_poly.type
_entity_poly.pdbx_seq_one_letter_code
_entity_poly.pdbx_strand_id
1 'polypeptide(L)'
;LTDPASTSGNLLPRVSFTKVIGADLEDYFSRVVYTGGHDLSAVAVFEGQVDAAFVATHRLDNVLDRGIASMEDYVVLWSSPVIPQDPFVVNGRLCPELIDQIQNAFLSLTDSAEGQKYLKNVNASKFVPMTDADYDIIRDLKAAKDAKKN
;
A
#
# COMPACT_ATOMS: atom_id res chain seq x y z
N LEU A 1 -3.52 -12.06 3.63
CA LEU A 1 -3.90 -10.92 2.76
C LEU A 1 -4.65 -9.88 3.57
N THR A 2 -4.68 -8.62 3.12
CA THR A 2 -5.35 -7.52 3.84
C THR A 2 -6.84 -7.44 3.53
N ASP A 3 -7.18 -7.11 2.29
CA ASP A 3 -8.54 -6.90 1.81
C ASP A 3 -8.62 -7.25 0.32
N PRO A 4 -9.75 -7.79 -0.18
CA PRO A 4 -9.92 -8.14 -1.59
C PRO A 4 -9.69 -6.99 -2.58
N ALA A 5 -9.95 -5.74 -2.18
CA ALA A 5 -9.75 -4.54 -3.00
C ALA A 5 -8.34 -3.94 -2.86
N SER A 6 -7.51 -4.43 -1.91
CA SER A 6 -6.18 -3.88 -1.67
C SER A 6 -5.23 -4.15 -2.83
N THR A 7 -4.56 -3.11 -3.32
CA THR A 7 -3.49 -3.24 -4.31
C THR A 7 -2.25 -3.90 -3.71
N SER A 8 -1.71 -3.36 -2.62
CA SER A 8 -0.48 -3.85 -1.98
C SER A 8 -0.68 -5.15 -1.19
N GLY A 9 -1.82 -5.34 -0.56
CA GLY A 9 -2.09 -6.50 0.30
C GLY A 9 -2.87 -7.64 -0.36
N ASN A 10 -3.27 -7.52 -1.64
CA ASN A 10 -3.97 -8.56 -2.37
C ASN A 10 -3.58 -8.65 -3.84
N LEU A 11 -3.75 -7.58 -4.64
CA LEU A 11 -3.48 -7.62 -6.07
C LEU A 11 -2.01 -7.92 -6.36
N LEU A 12 -1.11 -7.17 -5.75
CA LEU A 12 0.33 -7.31 -5.94
C LEU A 12 0.87 -8.70 -5.51
N PRO A 13 0.53 -9.23 -4.32
CA PRO A 13 0.84 -10.61 -3.97
C PRO A 13 0.38 -11.64 -5.01
N ARG A 14 -0.87 -11.54 -5.45
CA ARG A 14 -1.47 -12.48 -6.41
C ARG A 14 -0.87 -12.43 -7.82
N VAL A 15 -0.21 -11.35 -8.19
CA VAL A 15 0.40 -11.20 -9.51
C VAL A 15 1.91 -11.36 -9.45
N SER A 16 2.57 -10.78 -8.44
CA SER A 16 4.03 -10.72 -8.39
C SER A 16 4.63 -11.82 -7.51
N PHE A 17 4.09 -12.07 -6.32
CA PHE A 17 4.62 -13.11 -5.44
C PHE A 17 4.33 -14.53 -5.99
N THR A 18 3.18 -14.74 -6.62
CA THR A 18 2.86 -16.01 -7.29
C THR A 18 3.88 -16.39 -8.38
N LYS A 19 4.53 -15.40 -9.03
CA LYS A 19 5.63 -15.67 -9.98
C LYS A 19 6.88 -16.18 -9.28
N VAL A 20 7.11 -15.78 -8.03
CA VAL A 20 8.28 -16.20 -7.24
C VAL A 20 8.10 -17.63 -6.75
N ILE A 21 6.90 -17.97 -6.28
CA ILE A 21 6.61 -19.31 -5.75
C ILE A 21 6.17 -20.31 -6.84
N GLY A 22 5.86 -19.84 -8.05
CA GLY A 22 5.46 -20.70 -9.18
C GLY A 22 4.06 -21.33 -9.04
N ALA A 23 3.22 -20.82 -8.13
CA ALA A 23 1.89 -21.36 -7.86
C ALA A 23 0.92 -20.22 -7.45
N ASP A 24 -0.38 -20.47 -7.49
CA ASP A 24 -1.34 -19.57 -6.88
C ASP A 24 -1.26 -19.66 -5.35
N LEU A 25 -1.68 -18.59 -4.65
CA LEU A 25 -1.55 -18.52 -3.18
C LEU A 25 -2.32 -19.64 -2.50
N GLU A 26 -3.50 -19.98 -3.02
CA GLU A 26 -4.38 -21.02 -2.50
C GLU A 26 -3.81 -22.44 -2.67
N ASP A 27 -2.92 -22.64 -3.65
CA ASP A 27 -2.24 -23.93 -3.88
C ASP A 27 -0.94 -24.04 -3.08
N TYR A 28 -0.31 -22.91 -2.78
CA TYR A 28 0.96 -22.86 -2.06
C TYR A 28 0.80 -22.87 -0.54
N PHE A 29 -0.18 -22.08 -0.02
CA PHE A 29 -0.47 -22.01 1.41
C PHE A 29 -1.63 -22.92 1.79
N SER A 30 -1.55 -23.53 2.95
CA SER A 30 -2.62 -24.39 3.49
C SER A 30 -3.94 -23.62 3.67
N ARG A 31 -3.85 -22.31 3.92
CA ARG A 31 -5.01 -21.44 4.09
C ARG A 31 -4.67 -20.00 3.73
N VAL A 32 -5.52 -19.34 2.97
CA VAL A 32 -5.45 -17.92 2.64
C VAL A 32 -6.65 -17.20 3.24
N VAL A 33 -6.40 -16.16 4.04
CA VAL A 33 -7.44 -15.39 4.72
C VAL A 33 -7.24 -13.89 4.50
N TYR A 34 -8.29 -13.11 4.71
CA TYR A 34 -8.26 -11.65 4.72
C TYR A 34 -8.41 -11.17 6.17
N THR A 35 -7.48 -10.32 6.63
CA THR A 35 -7.46 -9.78 7.99
C THR A 35 -8.26 -8.48 8.11
N GLY A 36 -8.60 -7.85 7.00
CA GLY A 36 -9.33 -6.59 6.96
C GLY A 36 -8.45 -5.33 6.85
N GLY A 37 -7.13 -5.44 6.97
CA GLY A 37 -6.22 -4.30 6.84
C GLY A 37 -4.75 -4.64 7.06
N HIS A 38 -3.86 -3.73 6.69
CA HIS A 38 -2.41 -3.94 6.83
C HIS A 38 -1.97 -4.02 8.29
N ASP A 39 -2.46 -3.10 9.13
CA ASP A 39 -2.15 -3.08 10.56
C ASP A 39 -2.61 -4.38 11.23
N LEU A 40 -3.83 -4.83 10.91
CA LEU A 40 -4.38 -6.10 11.40
C LEU A 40 -3.58 -7.31 10.89
N SER A 41 -3.09 -7.25 9.65
CA SER A 41 -2.22 -8.30 9.09
C SER A 41 -0.90 -8.40 9.85
N ALA A 42 -0.27 -7.28 10.17
CA ALA A 42 0.98 -7.24 10.93
C ALA A 42 0.76 -7.78 12.35
N VAL A 43 -0.28 -7.31 13.04
CA VAL A 43 -0.63 -7.78 14.40
C VAL A 43 -0.95 -9.28 14.39
N ALA A 44 -1.66 -9.78 13.38
CA ALA A 44 -1.99 -11.22 13.28
C ALA A 44 -0.75 -12.12 13.16
N VAL A 45 0.32 -11.65 12.50
CA VAL A 45 1.62 -12.35 12.48
C VAL A 45 2.27 -12.30 13.85
N PHE A 46 2.34 -11.12 14.49
CA PHE A 46 2.93 -10.93 15.81
C PHE A 46 2.24 -11.81 16.87
N GLU A 47 0.92 -11.90 16.83
CA GLU A 47 0.14 -12.73 17.76
C GLU A 47 0.12 -14.23 17.38
N GLY A 48 0.77 -14.63 16.30
CA GLY A 48 0.79 -16.03 15.85
C GLY A 48 -0.55 -16.55 15.31
N GLN A 49 -1.47 -15.65 14.94
CA GLN A 49 -2.76 -16.03 14.34
C GLN A 49 -2.62 -16.48 12.89
N VAL A 50 -1.58 -16.02 12.20
CA VAL A 50 -1.16 -16.44 10.87
C VAL A 50 0.36 -16.53 10.80
N ASP A 51 0.88 -17.44 9.98
CA ASP A 51 2.33 -17.67 9.85
C ASP A 51 3.02 -16.58 9.02
N ALA A 52 2.30 -15.97 8.07
CA ALA A 52 2.83 -14.93 7.18
C ALA A 52 1.74 -13.97 6.70
N ALA A 53 2.12 -12.73 6.37
CA ALA A 53 1.22 -11.73 5.82
C ALA A 53 1.89 -10.82 4.79
N PHE A 54 1.09 -10.24 3.89
CA PHE A 54 1.52 -9.17 3.01
C PHE A 54 1.10 -7.83 3.59
N VAL A 55 2.08 -6.99 3.89
CA VAL A 55 1.87 -5.71 4.57
C VAL A 55 2.59 -4.60 3.80
N ALA A 56 1.95 -3.46 3.60
CA ALA A 56 2.63 -2.28 3.07
C ALA A 56 3.59 -1.72 4.12
N THR A 57 4.83 -1.39 3.74
CA THR A 57 5.90 -0.99 4.66
C THR A 57 5.49 0.17 5.57
N HIS A 58 4.95 1.25 4.99
CA HIS A 58 4.49 2.41 5.78
C HIS A 58 3.36 2.09 6.78
N ARG A 59 2.63 0.99 6.57
CA ARG A 59 1.59 0.53 7.51
C ARG A 59 2.18 -0.35 8.60
N LEU A 60 3.23 -1.12 8.29
CA LEU A 60 4.01 -1.81 9.31
C LEU A 60 4.67 -0.79 10.24
N ASP A 61 5.28 0.27 9.71
CA ASP A 61 5.88 1.35 10.48
C ASP A 61 4.90 1.91 11.53
N ASN A 62 3.61 2.07 11.17
CA ASN A 62 2.59 2.53 12.12
C ASN A 62 2.38 1.58 13.32
N VAL A 63 2.52 0.27 13.11
CA VAL A 63 2.40 -0.74 14.18
C VAL A 63 3.63 -0.67 15.10
N LEU A 64 4.80 -0.51 14.51
CA LEU A 64 6.08 -0.38 15.23
C LEU A 64 6.14 0.93 16.03
N ASP A 65 5.78 2.06 15.44
CA ASP A 65 5.78 3.38 16.06
C ASP A 65 4.83 3.48 17.26
N ARG A 66 3.76 2.67 17.25
CA ARG A 66 2.83 2.54 18.39
C ARG A 66 3.34 1.59 19.48
N GLY A 67 4.48 0.94 19.28
CA GLY A 67 5.04 -0.03 20.21
C GLY A 67 4.19 -1.29 20.40
N ILE A 68 3.34 -1.64 19.41
CA ILE A 68 2.52 -2.85 19.46
C ILE A 68 3.40 -4.06 19.21
N ALA A 69 4.39 -3.96 18.33
CA ALA A 69 5.36 -4.97 17.99
C ALA A 69 6.71 -4.30 17.68
N SER A 70 7.77 -5.09 17.56
CA SER A 70 9.11 -4.67 17.17
C SER A 70 9.52 -5.30 15.85
N MET A 71 10.46 -4.72 15.11
CA MET A 71 11.04 -5.36 13.92
C MET A 71 11.72 -6.70 14.21
N GLU A 72 12.12 -6.93 15.45
CA GLU A 72 12.69 -8.23 15.88
C GLU A 72 11.66 -9.37 15.88
N ASP A 73 10.37 -9.02 15.94
CA ASP A 73 9.26 -9.98 15.88
C ASP A 73 8.94 -10.45 14.46
N TYR A 74 9.56 -9.85 13.43
CA TYR A 74 9.27 -10.12 12.03
C TYR A 74 10.51 -10.53 11.22
N VAL A 75 10.28 -11.39 10.22
CA VAL A 75 11.26 -11.68 9.17
C VAL A 75 10.66 -11.29 7.82
N VAL A 76 11.33 -10.40 7.10
CA VAL A 76 10.92 -10.01 5.75
C VAL A 76 11.39 -11.08 4.77
N LEU A 77 10.46 -11.86 4.24
CA LEU A 77 10.74 -12.96 3.30
C LEU A 77 10.73 -12.51 1.84
N TRP A 78 10.02 -11.44 1.51
CA TRP A 78 9.90 -10.94 0.16
C TRP A 78 9.51 -9.45 0.17
N SER A 79 10.05 -8.71 -0.79
CA SER A 79 9.66 -7.32 -1.06
C SER A 79 9.24 -7.16 -2.51
N SER A 80 8.13 -6.45 -2.73
CA SER A 80 7.64 -6.16 -4.07
C SER A 80 8.44 -5.04 -4.75
N PRO A 81 8.34 -4.90 -6.08
CA PRO A 81 8.63 -3.62 -6.72
C PRO A 81 7.82 -2.49 -6.08
N VAL A 82 8.39 -1.28 -6.11
CA VAL A 82 7.71 -0.07 -5.59
C VAL A 82 6.48 0.23 -6.45
N ILE A 83 5.37 0.50 -5.79
CA ILE A 83 4.14 0.99 -6.43
C ILE A 83 3.82 2.40 -5.92
N PRO A 84 3.17 3.26 -6.72
CA PRO A 84 2.76 4.58 -6.26
C PRO A 84 1.74 4.48 -5.12
N GLN A 85 1.77 5.46 -4.24
CA GLN A 85 0.73 5.64 -3.22
C GLN A 85 -0.60 6.07 -3.87
N ASP A 86 -1.68 5.95 -3.12
CA ASP A 86 -3.00 6.39 -3.56
C ASP A 86 -2.97 7.90 -3.88
N PRO A 87 -3.48 8.32 -5.07
CA PRO A 87 -3.45 9.73 -5.47
C PRO A 87 -4.52 10.54 -4.73
N PHE A 88 -4.19 11.77 -4.38
CA PHE A 88 -5.21 12.78 -4.14
C PHE A 88 -5.71 13.29 -5.49
N VAL A 89 -7.01 13.17 -5.71
CA VAL A 89 -7.64 13.58 -6.96
C VAL A 89 -8.67 14.68 -6.72
N VAL A 90 -8.80 15.59 -7.67
CA VAL A 90 -9.80 16.64 -7.68
C VAL A 90 -10.79 16.42 -8.81
N ASN A 91 -11.99 16.98 -8.67
CA ASN A 91 -12.97 16.95 -9.76
C ASN A 91 -12.47 17.80 -10.93
N GLY A 92 -12.31 17.19 -12.12
CA GLY A 92 -11.85 17.86 -13.33
C GLY A 92 -12.79 18.93 -13.89
N ARG A 93 -13.97 19.15 -13.27
CA ARG A 93 -14.89 20.26 -13.62
C ARG A 93 -14.62 21.53 -12.80
N LEU A 94 -13.69 21.52 -11.86
CA LEU A 94 -13.25 22.72 -11.15
C LEU A 94 -12.54 23.65 -12.13
N CYS A 95 -12.59 24.95 -11.86
CA CYS A 95 -11.82 25.91 -12.67
C CYS A 95 -10.31 25.64 -12.49
N PRO A 96 -9.50 25.85 -13.53
CA PRO A 96 -8.07 25.59 -13.50
C PRO A 96 -7.36 26.26 -12.33
N GLU A 97 -7.70 27.51 -12.04
CA GLU A 97 -7.09 28.29 -10.97
C GLU A 97 -7.31 27.65 -9.60
N LEU A 98 -8.48 27.04 -9.35
CA LEU A 98 -8.76 26.33 -8.10
C LEU A 98 -7.99 24.99 -8.03
N ILE A 99 -7.87 24.27 -9.15
CA ILE A 99 -7.06 23.05 -9.24
C ILE A 99 -5.61 23.37 -8.88
N ASP A 100 -5.04 24.42 -9.46
CA ASP A 100 -3.68 24.86 -9.19
C ASP A 100 -3.49 25.28 -7.74
N GLN A 101 -4.45 25.99 -7.14
CA GLN A 101 -4.41 26.37 -5.73
C GLN A 101 -4.43 25.15 -4.82
N ILE A 102 -5.27 24.15 -5.08
CA ILE A 102 -5.36 22.91 -4.32
C ILE A 102 -4.02 22.15 -4.45
N GLN A 103 -3.50 21.97 -5.66
CA GLN A 103 -2.24 21.30 -5.89
C GLN A 103 -1.09 21.99 -5.15
N ASN A 104 -0.97 23.30 -5.27
CA ASN A 104 0.06 24.09 -4.60
C ASN A 104 -0.06 23.98 -3.07
N ALA A 105 -1.26 23.95 -2.51
CA ALA A 105 -1.48 23.76 -1.08
C ALA A 105 -0.91 22.43 -0.58
N PHE A 106 -1.09 21.32 -1.33
CA PHE A 106 -0.49 20.02 -0.98
C PHE A 106 1.04 20.03 -1.14
N LEU A 107 1.54 20.61 -2.23
CA LEU A 107 2.99 20.64 -2.52
C LEU A 107 3.77 21.51 -1.52
N SER A 108 3.16 22.53 -0.95
CA SER A 108 3.77 23.44 0.03
C SER A 108 3.59 23.01 1.49
N LEU A 109 3.06 21.83 1.79
CA LEU A 109 2.88 21.34 3.16
C LEU A 109 4.21 21.27 3.94
N THR A 110 5.32 21.06 3.27
CA THR A 110 6.65 21.08 3.90
C THR A 110 7.07 22.46 4.44
N ASP A 111 6.42 23.54 3.99
CA ASP A 111 6.85 24.93 4.25
C ASP A 111 6.24 25.49 5.54
N SER A 112 5.34 24.75 6.20
CA SER A 112 4.69 25.16 7.45
C SER A 112 4.79 24.09 8.53
N ALA A 113 4.75 24.51 9.79
CA ALA A 113 4.77 23.60 10.93
C ALA A 113 3.53 22.70 10.98
N GLU A 114 2.36 23.25 10.63
CA GLU A 114 1.10 22.51 10.55
C GLU A 114 1.14 21.47 9.43
N GLY A 115 1.68 21.83 8.27
CA GLY A 115 1.86 20.92 7.13
C GLY A 115 2.84 19.80 7.46
N GLN A 116 3.96 20.08 8.10
CA GLN A 116 4.92 19.08 8.56
C GLN A 116 4.28 18.12 9.59
N LYS A 117 3.48 18.67 10.52
CA LYS A 117 2.72 17.85 11.47
C LYS A 117 1.73 16.92 10.77
N TYR A 118 1.02 17.44 9.76
CA TYR A 118 0.11 16.61 8.94
C TYR A 118 0.87 15.49 8.21
N LEU A 119 1.97 15.81 7.53
CA LEU A 119 2.81 14.84 6.83
C LEU A 119 3.29 13.73 7.76
N LYS A 120 3.75 14.10 8.97
CA LYS A 120 4.14 13.12 9.99
C LYS A 120 2.97 12.20 10.38
N ASN A 121 1.77 12.73 10.55
CA ASN A 121 0.59 11.94 10.94
C ASN A 121 0.18 10.90 9.87
N VAL A 122 0.45 11.20 8.58
CA VAL A 122 0.17 10.29 7.46
C VAL A 122 1.40 9.47 7.04
N ASN A 123 2.47 9.53 7.82
CA ASN A 123 3.75 8.86 7.56
C ASN A 123 4.31 9.17 6.16
N ALA A 124 4.29 10.44 5.77
CA ALA A 124 4.78 10.95 4.51
C ALA A 124 5.84 12.03 4.72
N SER A 125 6.80 12.12 3.80
CA SER A 125 7.80 13.19 3.82
C SER A 125 7.37 14.42 3.03
N LYS A 126 6.61 14.22 1.95
CA LYS A 126 6.09 15.29 1.08
C LYS A 126 5.06 14.74 0.10
N PHE A 127 4.28 15.63 -0.51
CA PHE A 127 3.53 15.34 -1.72
C PHE A 127 4.37 15.64 -2.96
N VAL A 128 4.11 14.90 -4.04
CA VAL A 128 4.76 15.09 -5.35
C VAL A 128 3.69 15.10 -6.44
N PRO A 129 3.88 15.86 -7.51
CA PRO A 129 3.01 15.79 -8.68
C PRO A 129 3.07 14.38 -9.26
N MET A 130 1.91 13.84 -9.62
CA MET A 130 1.78 12.54 -10.28
C MET A 130 1.00 12.71 -11.59
N THR A 131 1.32 11.87 -12.55
CA THR A 131 0.62 11.77 -13.83
C THR A 131 -0.16 10.47 -13.92
N ASP A 132 -1.08 10.38 -14.85
CA ASP A 132 -1.83 9.15 -15.10
C ASP A 132 -0.92 7.95 -15.44
N ALA A 133 0.18 8.20 -16.18
CA ALA A 133 1.14 7.18 -16.57
C ALA A 133 1.92 6.57 -15.38
N ASP A 134 2.08 7.31 -14.29
CA ASP A 134 2.75 6.79 -13.07
C ASP A 134 1.98 5.60 -12.44
N TYR A 135 0.70 5.44 -12.80
CA TYR A 135 -0.18 4.36 -12.33
C TYR A 135 -0.31 3.20 -13.32
N ASP A 136 0.44 3.18 -14.43
CA ASP A 136 0.38 2.09 -15.42
C ASP A 136 0.78 0.75 -14.81
N ILE A 137 1.73 0.74 -13.89
CA ILE A 137 2.09 -0.48 -13.15
C ILE A 137 0.88 -1.13 -12.47
N ILE A 138 -0.06 -0.33 -11.94
CA ILE A 138 -1.28 -0.84 -11.29
C ILE A 138 -2.25 -1.40 -12.33
N ARG A 139 -2.37 -0.75 -13.49
CA ARG A 139 -3.18 -1.23 -14.62
C ARG A 139 -2.66 -2.56 -15.14
N ASP A 140 -1.35 -2.69 -15.28
CA ASP A 140 -0.68 -3.92 -15.72
C ASP A 140 -0.91 -5.08 -14.73
N LEU A 141 -0.81 -4.79 -13.42
CA LEU A 141 -1.11 -5.78 -12.37
C LEU A 141 -2.57 -6.24 -12.46
N LYS A 142 -3.50 -5.31 -12.67
CA LYS A 142 -4.92 -5.64 -12.82
C LYS A 142 -5.17 -6.48 -14.07
N ALA A 143 -4.62 -6.09 -15.21
CA ALA A 143 -4.73 -6.82 -16.47
C ALA A 143 -4.16 -8.24 -16.34
N ALA A 144 -2.99 -8.40 -15.70
CA ALA A 144 -2.38 -9.70 -15.46
C ALA A 144 -3.23 -10.59 -14.53
N LYS A 145 -3.90 -10.02 -13.52
CA LYS A 145 -4.85 -10.76 -12.67
C LYS A 145 -6.08 -11.22 -13.44
N ASP A 146 -6.64 -10.33 -14.28
CA ASP A 146 -7.86 -10.63 -15.04
C ASP A 146 -7.59 -11.68 -16.13
N ALA A 147 -6.39 -11.69 -16.73
CA ALA A 147 -5.96 -12.71 -17.69
C ALA A 147 -5.83 -14.13 -17.08
N LYS A 148 -5.56 -14.23 -15.78
CA LYS A 148 -5.50 -15.54 -15.06
C LYS A 148 -6.88 -16.15 -14.80
N LYS A 149 -7.95 -15.38 -14.91
CA LYS A 149 -9.33 -15.85 -14.65
C LYS A 149 -10.01 -16.49 -15.86
N ASN A 150 -9.42 -16.34 -17.05
CA ASN A 150 -9.89 -16.89 -18.32
C ASN A 150 -9.08 -18.11 -18.72
#